data_704f8756eb7f743e6a9e4f11590c9c83
#
_entry.id   704f8756eb7f743e6a9e4f11590c9c83
#
_cell.length_a   1.000
_cell.length_b   1.000
_cell.length_c   1.000
_cell.angle_alpha   90.00
_cell.angle_beta   90.00
_cell.angle_gamma   90.00
#
_symmetry.space_group_name_H-M   'P 1'
#
loop_
_entity.id
_entity.type
_entity.pdbx_description
1 polymer ?
#
loop_
_entity_poly.entity_id
_entity_poly.type
_entity_poly.pdbx_seq_one_letter_code
_entity_poly.pdbx_strand_id
1 'polypeptide(L)'
;YKRQPEPQSISTIGKGAVVFLGISSEDTLADCDYVLRKTMSVRLWPDNNNNDDAEKNKQWTKSLLDLNLDVLFVSQFTLLAECTKGKIPSFSRAMTPKEAKEMYDEFLKKAREEYKENGIKEGQFGAMMDVHIENDGPVTVLIDSQNKGG
;
A
#
# COMPACT_ATOMS: atom_id res chain seq x y z
N TYR A 1 37.18 -2.75 12.29
CA TYR A 1 35.78 -3.09 11.90
C TYR A 1 34.81 -2.28 12.76
N LYS A 2 34.31 -1.17 12.21
CA LYS A 2 33.16 -0.49 12.85
C LYS A 2 31.95 -1.38 12.60
N ARG A 3 31.38 -1.95 13.66
CA ARG A 3 30.06 -2.61 13.61
C ARG A 3 29.09 -1.60 13.03
N GLN A 4 28.46 -1.94 11.89
CA GLN A 4 27.29 -1.21 11.45
C GLN A 4 26.23 -1.33 12.54
N PRO A 5 25.51 -0.25 12.86
CA PRO A 5 24.41 -0.35 13.82
C PRO A 5 23.41 -1.41 13.32
N GLU A 6 22.89 -2.19 14.25
CA GLU A 6 21.85 -3.18 13.95
C GLU A 6 20.69 -2.50 13.23
N PRO A 7 20.12 -3.13 12.18
CA PRO A 7 18.99 -2.53 11.48
C PRO A 7 17.82 -2.34 12.45
N GLN A 8 17.37 -1.10 12.59
CA GLN A 8 16.27 -0.75 13.46
C GLN A 8 14.94 -0.96 12.73
N SER A 9 14.03 -1.73 13.31
CA SER A 9 12.67 -1.87 12.80
C SER A 9 11.91 -0.55 12.92
N ILE A 10 11.34 -0.06 11.80
CA ILE A 10 10.55 1.16 11.75
C ILE A 10 9.09 0.85 12.09
N SER A 11 8.53 -0.16 11.46
CA SER A 11 7.12 -0.56 11.61
C SER A 11 6.95 -2.04 11.34
N THR A 12 5.98 -2.64 12.00
CA THR A 12 5.59 -4.04 11.80
C THR A 12 4.08 -4.16 11.89
N ILE A 13 3.49 -4.97 11.02
CA ILE A 13 2.10 -5.41 11.11
C ILE A 13 2.04 -6.94 11.15
N GLY A 14 0.95 -7.48 11.68
CA GLY A 14 0.60 -8.87 11.54
C GLY A 14 -0.11 -9.13 10.22
N LYS A 15 -1.18 -9.93 10.26
CA LYS A 15 -2.01 -10.20 9.07
C LYS A 15 -2.65 -8.90 8.55
N GLY A 16 -2.52 -8.68 7.25
CA GLY A 16 -3.06 -7.49 6.61
C GLY A 16 -2.53 -7.29 5.22
N ALA A 17 -2.29 -6.04 4.85
CA ALA A 17 -1.75 -5.69 3.54
C ALA A 17 -0.52 -4.80 3.66
N VAL A 18 0.48 -5.05 2.82
CA VAL A 18 1.54 -4.09 2.52
C VAL A 18 1.15 -3.37 1.25
N VAL A 19 1.10 -2.04 1.31
CA VAL A 19 0.69 -1.18 0.21
C VAL A 19 1.85 -0.28 -0.19
N PHE A 20 2.41 -0.53 -1.36
CA PHE A 20 3.37 0.38 -1.97
C PHE A 20 2.61 1.49 -2.70
N LEU A 21 2.80 2.72 -2.27
CA LEU A 21 2.07 3.89 -2.77
C LEU A 21 2.98 4.77 -3.63
N GLY A 22 2.68 4.83 -4.92
CA GLY A 22 3.30 5.74 -5.88
C GLY A 22 2.43 6.99 -6.07
N ILE A 23 3.04 8.15 -6.13
CA ILE A 23 2.36 9.43 -6.34
C ILE A 23 2.91 10.07 -7.61
N SER A 24 2.03 10.25 -8.59
CA SER A 24 2.35 10.91 -9.86
C SER A 24 2.32 12.43 -9.74
N SER A 25 3.09 13.11 -10.57
CA SER A 25 3.07 14.57 -10.68
C SER A 25 1.69 15.14 -11.08
N GLU A 26 0.83 14.32 -11.65
CA GLU A 26 -0.52 14.68 -12.07
C GLU A 26 -1.60 14.35 -11.02
N ASP A 27 -1.24 13.68 -9.94
CA ASP A 27 -2.21 13.27 -8.92
C ASP A 27 -2.74 14.44 -8.11
N THR A 28 -3.99 14.34 -7.75
CA THR A 28 -4.73 15.26 -6.90
C THR A 28 -5.25 14.56 -5.65
N LEU A 29 -5.84 15.30 -4.72
CA LEU A 29 -6.49 14.71 -3.54
C LEU A 29 -7.62 13.75 -3.90
N ALA A 30 -8.28 13.96 -5.04
CA ALA A 30 -9.30 13.03 -5.54
C ALA A 30 -8.71 11.65 -5.90
N ASP A 31 -7.48 11.60 -6.41
CA ASP A 31 -6.75 10.36 -6.67
C ASP A 31 -6.41 9.65 -5.36
N CYS A 32 -5.95 10.39 -4.37
CA CYS A 32 -5.71 9.87 -3.02
C CYS A 32 -6.97 9.24 -2.42
N ASP A 33 -8.10 9.92 -2.50
CA ASP A 33 -9.39 9.44 -1.99
C ASP A 33 -9.82 8.14 -2.69
N TYR A 34 -9.67 8.10 -3.99
CA TYR A 34 -9.99 6.92 -4.77
C TYR A 34 -9.13 5.72 -4.37
N VAL A 35 -7.80 5.89 -4.34
CA VAL A 35 -6.87 4.82 -4.00
C VAL A 35 -7.08 4.34 -2.57
N LEU A 36 -7.24 5.26 -1.63
CA LEU A 36 -7.50 4.92 -0.23
C LEU A 36 -8.78 4.10 -0.07
N ARG A 37 -9.87 4.58 -0.63
CA ARG A 37 -11.16 3.88 -0.59
C ARG A 37 -11.08 2.49 -1.22
N LYS A 38 -10.43 2.36 -2.37
CA LYS A 38 -10.24 1.07 -3.04
C LYS A 38 -9.37 0.14 -2.22
N THR A 39 -8.25 0.61 -1.69
CA THR A 39 -7.37 -0.18 -0.85
C THR A 39 -8.11 -0.77 0.35
N MET A 40 -8.90 0.03 1.02
CA MET A 40 -9.61 -0.41 2.22
C MET A 40 -10.81 -1.31 1.95
N SER A 41 -11.43 -1.21 0.76
CA SER A 41 -12.68 -1.90 0.43
C SER A 41 -12.54 -3.08 -0.54
N VAL A 42 -11.41 -3.23 -1.23
CA VAL A 42 -11.22 -4.35 -2.17
C VAL A 42 -11.25 -5.68 -1.42
N ARG A 43 -11.99 -6.64 -1.97
CA ARG A 43 -12.19 -7.95 -1.32
C ARG A 43 -11.14 -8.94 -1.77
N LEU A 44 -10.09 -9.10 -0.97
CA LEU A 44 -8.96 -9.98 -1.26
C LEU A 44 -8.92 -11.22 -0.38
N TRP A 45 -9.72 -11.30 0.67
CA TRP A 45 -9.71 -12.39 1.65
C TRP A 45 -10.98 -13.25 1.57
N PRO A 46 -10.87 -14.53 1.99
CA PRO A 46 -12.03 -15.38 2.13
C PRO A 46 -12.86 -15.01 3.36
N ASP A 47 -14.11 -15.46 3.37
CA ASP A 47 -14.95 -15.44 4.56
C ASP A 47 -14.70 -16.73 5.37
N ASN A 48 -13.87 -16.64 6.39
CA ASN A 48 -13.51 -17.75 7.27
C ASN A 48 -14.57 -17.96 8.38
N ASN A 49 -15.85 -17.88 8.08
CA ASN A 49 -16.86 -18.34 9.01
C ASN A 49 -16.73 -19.87 9.20
N ASN A 50 -16.32 -20.26 10.40
CA ASN A 50 -16.01 -21.56 10.98
C ASN A 50 -16.90 -22.76 10.62
N ASN A 51 -17.20 -23.00 9.36
CA ASN A 51 -17.89 -24.17 8.89
C ASN A 51 -17.00 -24.89 7.86
N ASP A 52 -16.80 -26.18 8.03
CA ASP A 52 -16.04 -27.09 7.17
C ASP A 52 -16.60 -27.20 5.72
N ASP A 53 -17.54 -26.37 5.34
CA ASP A 53 -18.10 -26.32 3.99
C ASP A 53 -17.17 -25.54 3.05
N ALA A 54 -16.45 -26.24 2.19
CA ALA A 54 -15.58 -25.68 1.16
C ALA A 54 -16.29 -24.67 0.23
N GLU A 55 -17.61 -24.72 0.09
CA GLU A 55 -18.39 -23.77 -0.68
C GLU A 55 -18.52 -22.39 0.00
N LYS A 56 -18.33 -22.32 1.32
CA LYS A 56 -18.44 -21.08 2.09
C LYS A 56 -17.12 -20.32 2.24
N ASN A 57 -15.98 -20.97 1.97
CA ASN A 57 -14.66 -20.35 1.98
C ASN A 57 -14.33 -19.71 0.62
N LYS A 58 -15.26 -18.96 0.04
CA LYS A 58 -14.99 -18.26 -1.22
C LYS A 58 -13.93 -17.21 -1.00
N GLN A 59 -12.87 -17.28 -1.79
CA GLN A 59 -11.92 -16.17 -1.97
C GLN A 59 -12.67 -14.92 -2.46
N TRP A 60 -12.09 -13.75 -2.26
CA TRP A 60 -12.59 -12.48 -2.78
C TRP A 60 -13.93 -12.03 -2.17
N THR A 61 -14.13 -12.31 -0.89
CA THR A 61 -15.38 -11.99 -0.19
C THR A 61 -15.25 -10.93 0.88
N LYS A 62 -14.07 -10.78 1.49
CA LYS A 62 -13.82 -9.85 2.59
C LYS A 62 -12.71 -8.86 2.26
N SER A 63 -12.86 -7.64 2.74
CA SER A 63 -11.89 -6.56 2.64
C SER A 63 -11.07 -6.40 3.92
N LEU A 64 -10.09 -5.48 3.88
CA LEU A 64 -9.36 -5.05 5.08
C LEU A 64 -10.30 -4.55 6.18
N LEU A 65 -11.33 -3.79 5.80
CA LEU A 65 -12.33 -3.27 6.73
C LEU A 65 -13.20 -4.36 7.32
N ASP A 66 -13.67 -5.29 6.49
CA ASP A 66 -14.55 -6.37 6.95
C ASP A 66 -13.87 -7.24 8.02
N LEU A 67 -12.57 -7.48 7.89
CA LEU A 67 -11.79 -8.31 8.79
C LEU A 67 -10.98 -7.52 9.83
N ASN A 68 -11.09 -6.20 9.83
CA ASN A 68 -10.32 -5.31 10.71
C ASN A 68 -8.81 -5.60 10.71
N LEU A 69 -8.24 -5.79 9.51
CA LEU A 69 -6.83 -6.10 9.33
C LEU A 69 -5.97 -4.84 9.31
N ASP A 70 -4.68 -5.00 9.57
CA ASP A 70 -3.71 -3.92 9.56
C ASP A 70 -3.22 -3.61 8.15
N VAL A 71 -2.73 -2.39 7.96
CA VAL A 71 -2.13 -1.94 6.71
C VAL A 71 -0.79 -1.28 6.98
N LEU A 72 0.23 -1.68 6.23
CA LEU A 72 1.52 -1.02 6.19
C LEU A 72 1.66 -0.27 4.86
N PHE A 73 1.64 1.05 4.91
CA PHE A 73 1.91 1.91 3.75
C PHE A 73 3.40 2.21 3.62
N VAL A 74 3.91 2.06 2.42
CA VAL A 74 5.30 2.37 2.06
C VAL A 74 5.30 3.23 0.82
N SER A 75 5.84 4.45 0.89
CA SER A 75 5.99 5.31 -0.29
C SER A 75 6.97 4.67 -1.28
N GLN A 76 6.58 4.59 -2.55
CA GLN A 76 7.31 3.89 -3.60
C GLN A 76 7.23 4.64 -4.93
N PHE A 77 8.08 5.65 -5.13
CA PHE A 77 8.09 6.45 -6.35
C PHE A 77 8.46 5.63 -7.60
N THR A 78 9.20 4.53 -7.43
CA THR A 78 9.61 3.65 -8.52
C THR A 78 8.43 2.95 -9.22
N LEU A 79 7.22 2.97 -8.64
CA LEU A 79 6.00 2.54 -9.33
C LEU A 79 5.68 3.41 -10.56
N LEU A 80 6.19 4.65 -10.62
CA LEU A 80 6.04 5.58 -11.74
C LEU A 80 7.16 5.42 -12.78
N ALA A 81 8.00 4.38 -12.68
CA ALA A 81 9.10 4.15 -13.58
C ALA A 81 8.62 3.88 -15.01
N GLU A 82 9.24 4.54 -15.97
CA GLU A 82 9.11 4.26 -17.39
C GLU A 82 10.37 3.53 -17.87
N CYS A 83 10.22 2.28 -18.28
CA CYS A 83 11.31 1.40 -18.67
C CYS A 83 11.34 1.11 -20.20
N THR A 84 10.57 1.86 -20.99
CA THR A 84 10.39 1.62 -22.42
C THR A 84 11.55 2.11 -23.29
N LYS A 85 12.32 3.07 -22.80
CA LYS A 85 13.44 3.69 -23.52
C LYS A 85 14.77 3.38 -22.83
N GLY A 86 15.64 2.67 -23.54
CA GLY A 86 16.97 2.36 -23.03
C GLY A 86 16.98 1.35 -21.89
N LYS A 87 18.05 1.40 -21.09
CA LYS A 87 18.31 0.45 -19.98
C LYS A 87 18.16 1.06 -18.59
N ILE A 88 17.99 2.38 -18.51
CA ILE A 88 17.86 3.13 -17.27
C ILE A 88 16.40 3.56 -17.13
N PRO A 89 15.73 3.22 -16.01
CA PRO A 89 14.37 3.69 -15.78
C PRO A 89 14.30 5.22 -15.70
N SER A 90 13.25 5.81 -16.25
CA SER A 90 12.92 7.22 -16.08
C SER A 90 11.85 7.37 -14.99
N PHE A 91 12.02 8.32 -14.09
CA PHE A 91 11.08 8.64 -13.01
C PHE A 91 10.45 10.03 -13.18
N SER A 92 10.43 10.55 -14.41
CA SER A 92 9.91 11.90 -14.72
C SER A 92 8.43 12.09 -14.37
N ARG A 93 7.68 11.00 -14.28
CA ARG A 93 6.26 11.03 -13.92
C ARG A 93 6.02 11.07 -12.40
N ALA A 94 7.03 10.80 -11.58
CA ALA A 94 6.90 10.86 -10.13
C ALA A 94 6.78 12.32 -9.65
N MET A 95 5.92 12.54 -8.66
CA MET A 95 5.81 13.82 -7.98
C MET A 95 7.12 14.18 -7.29
N THR A 96 7.43 15.47 -7.18
CA THR A 96 8.64 15.94 -6.46
C THR A 96 8.62 15.44 -5.01
N PRO A 97 9.79 15.16 -4.39
CA PRO A 97 9.83 14.61 -3.03
C PRO A 97 9.09 15.44 -1.99
N LYS A 98 9.19 16.77 -2.07
CA LYS A 98 8.52 17.69 -1.14
C LYS A 98 7.01 17.60 -1.25
N GLU A 99 6.48 17.74 -2.45
CA GLU A 99 5.03 17.70 -2.71
C GLU A 99 4.46 16.30 -2.44
N ALA A 100 5.20 15.25 -2.83
CA ALA A 100 4.82 13.87 -2.56
C ALA A 100 4.75 13.57 -1.05
N LYS A 101 5.68 14.11 -0.26
CA LYS A 101 5.65 13.96 1.21
C LYS A 101 4.40 14.60 1.81
N GLU A 102 4.04 15.79 1.37
CA GLU A 102 2.83 16.49 1.83
C GLU A 102 1.57 15.70 1.49
N MET A 103 1.47 15.18 0.27
CA MET A 103 0.34 14.37 -0.18
C MET A 103 0.27 13.02 0.53
N TYR A 104 1.42 12.38 0.76
CA TYR A 104 1.52 11.14 1.50
C TYR A 104 1.07 11.29 2.97
N ASP A 105 1.50 12.36 3.62
CA ASP A 105 1.09 12.67 5.00
C ASP A 105 -0.43 12.91 5.11
N GLU A 106 -1.01 13.62 4.16
CA GLU A 106 -2.46 13.83 4.09
C GLU A 106 -3.21 12.51 3.83
N PHE A 107 -2.69 11.67 2.94
CA PHE A 107 -3.23 10.33 2.69
C PHE A 107 -3.27 9.48 3.96
N LEU A 108 -2.18 9.43 4.72
CA LEU A 108 -2.10 8.65 5.97
C LEU A 108 -3.02 9.20 7.05
N LYS A 109 -3.08 10.52 7.19
CA LYS A 109 -4.00 11.20 8.10
C LYS A 109 -5.44 10.80 7.81
N LYS A 110 -5.83 10.85 6.54
CA LYS A 110 -7.16 10.50 6.09
C LYS A 110 -7.46 9.01 6.30
N ALA A 111 -6.50 8.14 6.06
CA ALA A 111 -6.61 6.71 6.32
C ALA A 111 -6.94 6.42 7.79
N ARG A 112 -6.27 7.11 8.71
CA ARG A 112 -6.50 6.97 10.16
C ARG A 112 -7.84 7.55 10.60
N GLU A 113 -8.19 8.71 10.09
CA GLU A 113 -9.43 9.42 10.48
C GLU A 113 -10.69 8.75 9.93
N GLU A 114 -10.69 8.34 8.66
CA GLU A 114 -11.89 7.88 7.96
C GLU A 114 -12.11 6.37 8.03
N TYR A 115 -11.03 5.59 8.15
CA TYR A 115 -11.12 4.14 8.04
C TYR A 115 -10.67 3.40 9.29
N LYS A 116 -9.52 3.72 9.83
CA LYS A 116 -8.96 2.96 10.95
C LYS A 116 -7.95 3.80 11.74
N GLU A 117 -8.30 4.23 12.92
CA GLU A 117 -7.40 4.98 13.80
C GLU A 117 -6.15 4.17 14.20
N ASN A 118 -6.36 2.90 14.56
CA ASN A 118 -5.29 1.97 14.92
C ASN A 118 -5.09 0.93 13.80
N GLY A 119 -3.84 0.50 13.59
CA GLY A 119 -3.50 -0.52 12.59
C GLY A 119 -3.13 0.04 11.22
N ILE A 120 -3.10 1.36 11.06
CA ILE A 120 -2.45 2.02 9.93
C ILE A 120 -1.01 2.33 10.33
N LYS A 121 -0.08 1.62 9.71
CA LYS A 121 1.37 1.78 9.90
C LYS A 121 2.01 2.33 8.65
N GLU A 122 3.18 2.90 8.80
CA GLU A 122 3.94 3.48 7.69
C GLU A 122 5.42 3.17 7.79
N GLY A 123 6.09 3.14 6.63
CA GLY A 123 7.53 3.21 6.53
C GLY A 123 8.02 4.65 6.68
N GLN A 124 9.33 4.84 6.64
CA GLN A 124 9.92 6.18 6.67
C GLN A 124 10.03 6.73 5.24
N PHE A 125 9.32 7.82 4.96
CA PHE A 125 9.34 8.46 3.65
C PHE A 125 10.77 8.89 3.26
N GLY A 126 11.17 8.53 2.03
CA GLY A 126 12.47 8.91 1.47
C GLY A 126 13.67 8.14 2.02
N ALA A 127 13.48 7.19 2.92
CA ALA A 127 14.55 6.37 3.45
C ALA A 127 14.80 5.11 2.61
N MET A 128 16.04 4.63 2.63
CA MET A 128 16.37 3.28 2.18
C MET A 128 15.95 2.29 3.27
N MET A 129 15.09 1.34 2.91
CA MET A 129 14.53 0.36 3.84
C MET A 129 14.55 -1.03 3.24
N ASP A 130 14.70 -2.02 4.12
CA ASP A 130 14.39 -3.40 3.80
C ASP A 130 12.95 -3.68 4.21
N VAL A 131 12.16 -4.22 3.28
CA VAL A 131 10.78 -4.59 3.52
C VAL A 131 10.64 -6.11 3.48
N HIS A 132 10.34 -6.70 4.62
CA HIS A 132 10.14 -8.14 4.75
C HIS A 132 8.65 -8.46 4.65
N ILE A 133 8.28 -9.30 3.69
CA ILE A 133 6.90 -9.68 3.41
C ILE A 133 6.80 -11.19 3.29
N GLU A 134 5.91 -11.78 4.07
CA GLU A 134 5.43 -13.13 3.82
C GLU A 134 4.08 -13.01 3.10
N ASN A 135 4.12 -13.11 1.76
CA ASN A 135 2.96 -12.89 0.90
C ASN A 135 2.21 -14.21 0.70
N ASP A 136 1.08 -14.32 1.36
CA ASP A 136 0.21 -15.50 1.30
C ASP A 136 -0.56 -15.56 -0.03
N GLY A 137 -0.53 -16.72 -0.65
CA GLY A 137 -1.19 -16.98 -1.91
C GLY A 137 -0.24 -17.30 -3.07
N PRO A 138 0.74 -16.48 -3.50
CA PRO A 138 0.83 -15.05 -3.25
C PRO A 138 -0.25 -14.25 -4.00
N VAL A 139 -0.76 -13.21 -3.38
CA VAL A 139 -1.74 -12.30 -3.96
C VAL A 139 -1.17 -10.89 -3.99
N THR A 140 -1.12 -10.30 -5.17
CA THR A 140 -0.69 -8.92 -5.41
C THR A 140 -1.59 -8.30 -6.46
N VAL A 141 -2.13 -7.13 -6.17
CA VAL A 141 -3.02 -6.39 -7.08
C VAL A 141 -2.54 -4.97 -7.26
N LEU A 142 -2.86 -4.39 -8.39
CA LEU A 142 -2.58 -2.99 -8.71
C LEU A 142 -3.88 -2.19 -8.68
N ILE A 143 -3.86 -1.04 -7.99
CA ILE A 143 -4.93 -0.05 -8.00
C ILE A 143 -4.36 1.22 -8.62
N ASP A 144 -4.94 1.68 -9.71
CA ASP A 144 -4.51 2.86 -10.43
C ASP A 144 -5.67 3.85 -10.55
N SER A 145 -5.51 5.05 -10.00
CA SER A 145 -6.52 6.10 -10.04
C SER A 145 -6.79 6.65 -11.44
N GLN A 146 -5.84 6.51 -12.35
CA GLN A 146 -5.98 6.93 -13.75
C GLN A 146 -6.65 5.86 -14.62
N ASN A 147 -6.70 4.62 -14.14
CA ASN A 147 -7.34 3.50 -14.82
C ASN A 147 -8.44 2.91 -13.93
N LYS A 148 -9.53 3.64 -13.78
CA LYS A 148 -10.66 3.27 -12.89
C LYS A 148 -11.53 2.15 -13.43
N GLY A 149 -11.12 1.50 -14.50
CA GLY A 149 -11.88 0.47 -15.19
C GLY A 149 -13.02 1.07 -15.99
N GLY A 150 -12.90 1.03 -17.27
CA GLY A 150 -13.97 1.40 -18.17
C GLY A 150 -15.03 0.31 -18.25
#